data_17e6479103bd6c8b0cf213d9b49c94cb
#
_entry.id   17e6479103bd6c8b0cf213d9b49c94cb
#
_cell.length_a   1.000
_cell.length_b   1.000
_cell.length_c   1.000
_cell.angle_alpha   90.00
_cell.angle_beta   90.00
_cell.angle_gamma   90.00
#
_symmetry.space_group_name_H-M   'P 1'
#
loop_
_entity.id
_entity.type
_entity.pdbx_description
1 polymer ?
#
loop_
_entity_poly.entity_id
_entity_poly.type
_entity_poly.pdbx_seq_one_letter_code
_entity_poly.pdbx_strand_id
1 'polypeptide(L)'
;MSSENAAASATPARTFGFVSVLVIGILAATQSADPGITSVAMPSIAKDLGFSGAGLSLAVSIGTLSLAATVIAIGALADRIGVRRVIMIGLVLEALGNLIVAVSPSLAVLLLGRVVAGVGMGALFAGAFSMVPAIAGKRTIAAVIGQWTGLLYIFTIIFSIIGSALIGISWRAGFILIPVVCLIMMLVVPKTLPETPRRGSSKFDFLGLSTLGLGMVLVLVAVSLAATSLGSPTFWICLIIGIIMLGLFAVIEKKSPNAAFPIELFKSPVFVAAVL
;
A
#
# COMPACT_ATOMS: atom_id res chain seq x y z
N MET A 1 34.55 39.71 17.21
CA MET A 1 34.94 38.85 16.08
C MET A 1 34.57 37.42 16.45
N SER A 2 33.41 36.93 16.09
CA SER A 2 33.06 35.49 16.06
C SER A 2 31.54 35.20 15.94
N SER A 3 30.81 35.93 15.10
CA SER A 3 29.39 35.62 14.76
C SER A 3 29.14 35.41 13.28
N GLU A 4 30.19 35.32 12.46
CA GLU A 4 30.05 35.29 10.99
C GLU A 4 30.32 33.92 10.37
N ASN A 5 30.64 32.89 11.16
CA ASN A 5 31.01 31.57 10.62
C ASN A 5 29.99 30.43 10.82
N ALA A 6 28.75 30.76 11.25
CA ALA A 6 27.68 29.76 11.41
C ALA A 6 26.69 29.67 10.21
N ALA A 7 26.93 30.49 9.16
CA ALA A 7 26.00 30.55 8.00
C ALA A 7 26.43 29.73 6.78
N ALA A 8 27.48 28.93 6.86
CA ALA A 8 28.08 28.28 5.70
C ALA A 8 27.95 26.75 5.73
N SER A 9 26.73 26.21 5.71
CA SER A 9 26.47 24.85 5.12
C SER A 9 24.98 24.53 4.95
N ALA A 10 24.14 25.51 4.66
CA ALA A 10 22.82 25.21 4.13
C ALA A 10 22.97 24.77 2.66
N THR A 11 23.10 23.48 2.44
CA THR A 11 22.93 22.90 1.11
C THR A 11 21.63 23.46 0.52
N PRO A 12 21.64 24.05 -0.70
CA PRO A 12 20.44 24.66 -1.28
C PRO A 12 19.31 23.62 -1.27
N ALA A 13 18.19 23.95 -0.63
CA ALA A 13 17.02 23.11 -0.61
C ALA A 13 16.64 22.80 -2.06
N ARG A 14 16.88 21.58 -2.52
CA ARG A 14 16.46 21.12 -3.84
C ARG A 14 14.97 21.39 -3.92
N THR A 15 14.56 22.29 -4.80
CA THR A 15 13.16 22.52 -5.12
C THR A 15 12.65 21.28 -5.83
N PHE A 16 12.01 20.39 -5.07
CA PHE A 16 11.37 19.21 -5.60
C PHE A 16 10.19 19.68 -6.46
N GLY A 17 10.35 19.55 -7.77
CA GLY A 17 9.43 20.07 -8.76
C GLY A 17 8.26 19.12 -9.04
N PHE A 18 7.55 19.40 -10.14
CA PHE A 18 6.48 18.56 -10.68
C PHE A 18 6.91 17.10 -10.89
N VAL A 19 8.18 16.85 -11.23
CA VAL A 19 8.71 15.50 -11.44
C VAL A 19 8.55 14.61 -10.19
N SER A 20 8.78 15.14 -8.99
CA SER A 20 8.59 14.36 -7.76
C SER A 20 7.12 14.01 -7.53
N VAL A 21 6.20 14.92 -7.85
CA VAL A 21 4.75 14.65 -7.77
C VAL A 21 4.33 13.61 -8.81
N LEU A 22 4.88 13.69 -10.01
CA LEU A 22 4.67 12.71 -11.07
C LEU A 22 5.12 11.31 -10.62
N VAL A 23 6.30 11.21 -10.03
CA VAL A 23 6.84 9.93 -9.54
C VAL A 23 5.95 9.33 -8.47
N ILE A 24 5.55 10.08 -7.44
CA ILE A 24 4.64 9.54 -6.42
C ILE A 24 3.25 9.24 -6.96
N GLY A 25 2.79 9.95 -8.01
CA GLY A 25 1.57 9.63 -8.73
C GLY A 25 1.65 8.27 -9.44
N ILE A 26 2.75 8.00 -10.14
CA ILE A 26 3.01 6.70 -10.79
C ILE A 26 3.09 5.58 -9.74
N LEU A 27 3.79 5.79 -8.63
CA LEU A 27 3.89 4.79 -7.55
C LEU A 27 2.53 4.43 -6.98
N ALA A 28 1.66 5.41 -6.75
CA ALA A 28 0.32 5.15 -6.26
C ALA A 28 -0.59 4.55 -7.34
N ALA A 29 -0.32 4.81 -8.61
CA ALA A 29 -1.09 4.25 -9.72
C ALA A 29 -0.84 2.76 -9.92
N THR A 30 0.37 2.22 -9.65
CA THR A 30 0.64 0.79 -9.77
C THR A 30 -0.28 0.01 -8.83
N GLN A 31 -0.37 0.41 -7.56
CA GLN A 31 -1.24 -0.24 -6.59
C GLN A 31 -2.74 -0.08 -6.90
N SER A 32 -3.15 1.00 -7.56
CA SER A 32 -4.56 1.24 -7.91
C SER A 32 -4.99 0.51 -9.18
N ALA A 33 -4.07 0.27 -10.11
CA ALA A 33 -4.32 -0.46 -11.36
C ALA A 33 -4.34 -1.99 -11.16
N ASP A 34 -3.54 -2.51 -10.24
CA ASP A 34 -3.37 -3.94 -9.99
C ASP A 34 -4.69 -4.69 -9.72
N PRO A 35 -5.62 -4.23 -8.84
CA PRO A 35 -6.90 -4.89 -8.64
C PRO A 35 -7.76 -4.94 -9.91
N GLY A 36 -7.72 -3.90 -10.72
CA GLY A 36 -8.42 -3.83 -12.00
C GLY A 36 -7.90 -4.87 -13.00
N ILE A 37 -6.58 -4.93 -13.17
CA ILE A 37 -5.90 -5.93 -14.01
C ILE A 37 -6.24 -7.34 -13.53
N THR A 38 -6.16 -7.57 -12.21
CA THR A 38 -6.50 -8.86 -11.60
C THR A 38 -7.94 -9.27 -11.90
N SER A 39 -8.90 -8.36 -11.74
CA SER A 39 -10.32 -8.65 -11.97
C SER A 39 -10.59 -9.04 -13.41
N VAL A 40 -9.95 -8.38 -14.38
CA VAL A 40 -10.06 -8.70 -15.81
C VAL A 40 -9.41 -10.04 -16.13
N ALA A 41 -8.26 -10.36 -15.51
CA ALA A 41 -7.54 -11.61 -15.74
C ALA A 41 -8.23 -12.84 -15.10
N MET A 42 -9.02 -12.61 -14.04
CA MET A 42 -9.51 -13.68 -13.17
C MET A 42 -10.27 -14.81 -13.87
N PRO A 43 -11.19 -14.56 -14.84
CA PRO A 43 -11.86 -15.66 -15.56
C PRO A 43 -10.89 -16.57 -16.31
N SER A 44 -9.84 -15.99 -16.93
CA SER A 44 -8.82 -16.75 -17.65
C SER A 44 -7.92 -17.54 -16.71
N ILE A 45 -7.56 -16.95 -15.56
CA ILE A 45 -6.76 -17.61 -14.51
C ILE A 45 -7.54 -18.78 -13.91
N ALA A 46 -8.81 -18.58 -13.56
CA ALA A 46 -9.65 -19.60 -12.97
C ALA A 46 -9.83 -20.81 -13.89
N LYS A 47 -9.96 -20.56 -15.20
CA LYS A 47 -10.04 -21.61 -16.23
C LYS A 47 -8.71 -22.36 -16.36
N ASP A 48 -7.58 -21.66 -16.37
CA ASP A 48 -6.25 -22.24 -16.57
C ASP A 48 -5.79 -23.06 -15.35
N LEU A 49 -6.04 -22.56 -14.14
CA LEU A 49 -5.63 -23.19 -12.88
C LEU A 49 -6.72 -24.10 -12.25
N GLY A 50 -7.90 -24.20 -12.85
CA GLY A 50 -8.94 -25.16 -12.46
C GLY A 50 -9.63 -24.86 -11.14
N PHE A 51 -9.89 -23.59 -10.78
CA PHE A 51 -10.59 -23.22 -9.55
C PHE A 51 -11.83 -22.37 -9.81
N SER A 52 -12.74 -22.32 -8.84
CA SER A 52 -14.01 -21.58 -8.90
C SER A 52 -14.50 -21.18 -7.49
N GLY A 53 -15.64 -20.50 -7.43
CA GLY A 53 -16.30 -20.18 -6.17
C GLY A 53 -15.43 -19.37 -5.21
N ALA A 54 -15.25 -19.84 -3.97
CA ALA A 54 -14.51 -19.14 -2.93
C ALA A 54 -13.05 -18.85 -3.29
N GLY A 55 -12.40 -19.75 -4.05
CA GLY A 55 -11.03 -19.56 -4.55
C GLY A 55 -10.91 -18.34 -5.45
N LEU A 56 -11.90 -18.11 -6.29
CA LEU A 56 -11.96 -16.96 -7.21
C LEU A 56 -12.11 -15.63 -6.43
N SER A 57 -13.06 -15.58 -5.51
CA SER A 57 -13.28 -14.39 -4.66
C SER A 57 -12.04 -14.05 -3.84
N LEU A 58 -11.40 -15.08 -3.27
CA LEU A 58 -10.17 -14.88 -2.50
C LEU A 58 -9.01 -14.39 -3.38
N ALA A 59 -8.83 -14.95 -4.56
CA ALA A 59 -7.76 -14.56 -5.49
C ALA A 59 -7.89 -13.09 -5.94
N VAL A 60 -9.12 -12.60 -6.13
CA VAL A 60 -9.38 -11.17 -6.45
C VAL A 60 -9.04 -10.28 -5.27
N SER A 61 -9.49 -10.63 -4.06
CA SER A 61 -9.48 -9.71 -2.91
C SER A 61 -8.20 -9.77 -2.07
N ILE A 62 -7.47 -10.89 -2.03
CA ILE A 62 -6.35 -11.10 -1.09
C ILE A 62 -5.24 -10.04 -1.21
N GLY A 63 -4.97 -9.53 -2.41
CA GLY A 63 -3.99 -8.46 -2.62
C GLY A 63 -4.40 -7.16 -1.92
N THR A 64 -5.63 -6.71 -2.14
CA THR A 64 -6.19 -5.52 -1.48
C THR A 64 -6.35 -5.70 0.03
N LEU A 65 -6.68 -6.91 0.48
CA LEU A 65 -6.72 -7.24 1.90
C LEU A 65 -5.33 -7.11 2.54
N SER A 66 -4.30 -7.62 1.87
CA SER A 66 -2.90 -7.51 2.32
C SER A 66 -2.41 -6.06 2.36
N LEU A 67 -2.77 -5.26 1.35
CA LEU A 67 -2.53 -3.82 1.36
C LEU A 67 -3.18 -3.16 2.57
N ALA A 68 -4.48 -3.36 2.77
CA ALA A 68 -5.23 -2.74 3.87
C ALA A 68 -4.68 -3.13 5.24
N ALA A 69 -4.27 -4.39 5.41
CA ALA A 69 -3.69 -4.89 6.65
C ALA A 69 -2.32 -4.28 6.98
N THR A 70 -1.55 -3.91 5.96
CA THR A 70 -0.14 -3.53 6.14
C THR A 70 0.12 -2.04 5.99
N VAL A 71 -0.76 -1.28 5.34
CA VAL A 71 -0.54 0.13 5.01
C VAL A 71 -0.23 0.99 6.24
N ILE A 72 -0.93 0.79 7.35
CA ILE A 72 -0.72 1.57 8.59
C ILE A 72 0.61 1.20 9.24
N ALA A 73 0.90 -0.11 9.35
CA ALA A 73 2.16 -0.60 9.90
C ALA A 73 3.37 -0.13 9.10
N ILE A 74 3.23 -0.13 7.78
CA ILE A 74 4.28 0.33 6.86
C ILE A 74 4.42 1.85 6.91
N GLY A 75 3.34 2.61 7.10
CA GLY A 75 3.40 4.05 7.36
C GLY A 75 4.23 4.36 8.60
N ALA A 76 3.98 3.68 9.72
CA ALA A 76 4.77 3.79 10.95
C ALA A 76 6.23 3.34 10.76
N LEU A 77 6.49 2.35 9.93
CA LEU A 77 7.83 1.92 9.56
C LEU A 77 8.56 3.00 8.73
N ALA A 78 7.83 3.68 7.82
CA ALA A 78 8.37 4.74 6.98
C ALA A 78 8.92 5.93 7.81
N ASP A 79 8.26 6.28 8.91
CA ASP A 79 8.73 7.31 9.83
C ASP A 79 10.07 6.93 10.50
N ARG A 80 10.38 5.65 10.63
CA ARG A 80 11.59 5.16 11.30
C ARG A 80 12.77 4.94 10.39
N ILE A 81 12.55 4.20 9.30
CA ILE A 81 13.66 3.83 8.40
C ILE A 81 13.81 4.82 7.24
N GLY A 82 12.86 5.74 7.08
CA GLY A 82 12.79 6.73 6.02
C GLY A 82 11.84 6.33 4.90
N VAL A 83 11.04 7.28 4.44
CA VAL A 83 9.98 7.06 3.43
C VAL A 83 10.54 6.51 2.12
N ARG A 84 11.66 7.06 1.61
CA ARG A 84 12.27 6.59 0.35
C ARG A 84 12.69 5.12 0.42
N ARG A 85 13.19 4.64 1.56
CA ARG A 85 13.56 3.24 1.74
C ARG A 85 12.34 2.33 1.70
N VAL A 86 11.25 2.75 2.36
CA VAL A 86 9.99 2.00 2.35
C VAL A 86 9.44 1.91 0.93
N ILE A 87 9.48 3.00 0.16
CA ILE A 87 9.09 2.99 -1.27
C ILE A 87 9.96 1.97 -2.04
N MET A 88 11.27 1.96 -1.84
CA MET A 88 12.16 1.00 -2.54
C MET A 88 11.84 -0.45 -2.17
N ILE A 89 11.58 -0.75 -0.91
CA ILE A 89 11.13 -2.08 -0.46
C ILE A 89 9.77 -2.42 -1.10
N GLY A 90 8.84 -1.47 -1.13
CA GLY A 90 7.54 -1.63 -1.76
C GLY A 90 7.63 -1.98 -3.24
N LEU A 91 8.50 -1.29 -3.99
CA LEU A 91 8.76 -1.58 -5.41
C LEU A 91 9.27 -3.01 -5.63
N VAL A 92 10.19 -3.47 -4.77
CA VAL A 92 10.70 -4.85 -4.84
C VAL A 92 9.59 -5.85 -4.55
N LEU A 93 8.82 -5.65 -3.48
CA LEU A 93 7.77 -6.58 -3.08
C LEU A 93 6.63 -6.62 -4.11
N GLU A 94 6.19 -5.48 -4.64
CA GLU A 94 5.14 -5.43 -5.64
C GLU A 94 5.58 -6.08 -6.94
N ALA A 95 6.81 -5.83 -7.38
CA ALA A 95 7.38 -6.48 -8.56
C ALA A 95 7.49 -8.00 -8.38
N LEU A 96 8.08 -8.46 -7.28
CA LEU A 96 8.23 -9.89 -6.98
C LEU A 96 6.87 -10.58 -6.84
N GLY A 97 5.91 -9.96 -6.15
CA GLY A 97 4.58 -10.51 -5.97
C GLY A 97 3.87 -10.73 -7.31
N ASN A 98 3.89 -9.72 -8.19
CA ASN A 98 3.29 -9.82 -9.52
C ASN A 98 4.05 -10.81 -10.44
N LEU A 99 5.37 -10.94 -10.33
CA LEU A 99 6.14 -11.97 -11.03
C LEU A 99 5.75 -13.37 -10.55
N ILE A 100 5.60 -13.58 -9.23
CA ILE A 100 5.13 -14.86 -8.68
C ILE A 100 3.73 -15.19 -9.24
N VAL A 101 2.82 -14.21 -9.31
CA VAL A 101 1.51 -14.40 -9.94
C VAL A 101 1.66 -14.79 -11.40
N ALA A 102 2.49 -14.10 -12.18
CA ALA A 102 2.68 -14.35 -13.61
C ALA A 102 3.18 -15.77 -13.91
N VAL A 103 4.01 -16.35 -13.03
CA VAL A 103 4.56 -17.70 -13.20
C VAL A 103 3.81 -18.76 -12.41
N SER A 104 2.70 -18.43 -11.73
CA SER A 104 2.01 -19.34 -10.83
C SER A 104 1.45 -20.57 -11.54
N PRO A 105 1.77 -21.80 -11.05
CA PRO A 105 1.22 -23.05 -11.57
C PRO A 105 -0.03 -23.51 -10.81
N SER A 106 -0.41 -22.83 -9.72
CA SER A 106 -1.51 -23.23 -8.85
C SER A 106 -2.13 -22.04 -8.12
N LEU A 107 -3.35 -22.20 -7.63
CA LEU A 107 -4.03 -21.17 -6.81
C LEU A 107 -3.21 -20.79 -5.57
N ALA A 108 -2.57 -21.74 -4.89
CA ALA A 108 -1.80 -21.47 -3.68
C ALA A 108 -0.61 -20.54 -3.97
N VAL A 109 0.14 -20.78 -5.05
CA VAL A 109 1.26 -19.92 -5.47
C VAL A 109 0.75 -18.55 -5.93
N LEU A 110 -0.37 -18.52 -6.64
CA LEU A 110 -1.03 -17.27 -7.03
C LEU A 110 -1.39 -16.43 -5.80
N LEU A 111 -2.06 -17.02 -4.81
CA LEU A 111 -2.42 -16.34 -3.57
C LEU A 111 -1.20 -15.82 -2.82
N LEU A 112 -0.12 -16.59 -2.75
CA LEU A 112 1.15 -16.13 -2.16
C LEU A 112 1.68 -14.89 -2.88
N GLY A 113 1.72 -14.93 -4.22
CA GLY A 113 2.13 -13.78 -5.03
C GLY A 113 1.26 -12.54 -4.78
N ARG A 114 -0.07 -12.74 -4.68
CA ARG A 114 -1.03 -11.66 -4.37
C ARG A 114 -0.81 -11.06 -2.98
N VAL A 115 -0.49 -11.88 -1.96
CA VAL A 115 -0.15 -11.39 -0.62
C VAL A 115 1.11 -10.53 -0.66
N VAL A 116 2.18 -11.04 -1.30
CA VAL A 116 3.46 -10.31 -1.43
C VAL A 116 3.27 -8.99 -2.19
N ALA A 117 2.56 -9.02 -3.33
CA ALA A 117 2.22 -7.82 -4.09
C ALA A 117 1.41 -6.83 -3.23
N GLY A 118 0.42 -7.31 -2.46
CA GLY A 118 -0.41 -6.49 -1.58
C GLY A 118 0.38 -5.75 -0.50
N VAL A 119 1.35 -6.40 0.12
CA VAL A 119 2.28 -5.73 1.05
C VAL A 119 3.09 -4.65 0.33
N GLY A 120 3.58 -4.94 -0.88
CA GLY A 120 4.25 -3.96 -1.75
C GLY A 120 3.37 -2.77 -2.08
N MET A 121 2.14 -3.01 -2.51
CA MET A 121 1.13 -1.98 -2.77
C MET A 121 0.90 -1.07 -1.54
N GLY A 122 0.78 -1.67 -0.34
CA GLY A 122 0.66 -0.94 0.92
C GLY A 122 1.86 -0.02 1.18
N ALA A 123 3.07 -0.50 0.88
CA ALA A 123 4.29 0.29 1.04
C ALA A 123 4.39 1.46 0.04
N LEU A 124 3.99 1.25 -1.20
CA LEU A 124 3.99 2.31 -2.20
C LEU A 124 2.93 3.36 -1.92
N PHE A 125 1.74 2.97 -1.50
CA PHE A 125 0.68 3.92 -1.15
C PHE A 125 1.03 4.74 0.09
N ALA A 126 1.43 4.08 1.20
CA ALA A 126 1.86 4.76 2.42
C ALA A 126 3.06 5.66 2.16
N GLY A 127 4.06 5.17 1.41
CA GLY A 127 5.25 5.93 1.07
C GLY A 127 4.97 7.13 0.17
N ALA A 128 4.13 6.98 -0.87
CA ALA A 128 3.74 8.07 -1.74
C ALA A 128 3.01 9.18 -0.98
N PHE A 129 2.05 8.82 -0.12
CA PHE A 129 1.32 9.78 0.71
C PHE A 129 2.24 10.48 1.72
N SER A 130 3.08 9.73 2.43
CA SER A 130 4.04 10.27 3.41
C SER A 130 5.12 11.16 2.77
N MET A 131 5.37 11.03 1.46
CA MET A 131 6.32 11.88 0.73
C MET A 131 5.77 13.28 0.42
N VAL A 132 4.44 13.47 0.41
CA VAL A 132 3.79 14.74 0.03
C VAL A 132 4.33 15.94 0.79
N PRO A 133 4.43 15.95 2.14
CA PRO A 133 4.97 17.10 2.87
C PRO A 133 6.43 17.41 2.51
N ALA A 134 7.24 16.38 2.26
CA ALA A 134 8.65 16.53 1.94
C ALA A 134 8.92 17.18 0.57
N ILE A 135 7.98 17.01 -0.39
CA ILE A 135 8.09 17.56 -1.75
C ILE A 135 7.24 18.80 -1.99
N ALA A 136 6.40 19.18 -1.03
CA ALA A 136 5.50 20.34 -1.16
C ALA A 136 6.28 21.65 -1.37
N GLY A 137 7.38 21.86 -0.64
CA GLY A 137 8.20 23.08 -0.72
C GLY A 137 7.38 24.33 -0.35
N LYS A 138 7.28 25.28 -1.29
CA LYS A 138 6.48 26.52 -1.14
C LYS A 138 5.00 26.34 -1.50
N ARG A 139 4.60 25.18 -2.06
CA ARG A 139 3.22 24.89 -2.44
C ARG A 139 2.41 24.47 -1.21
N THR A 140 1.11 24.69 -1.25
CA THR A 140 0.22 24.16 -0.21
C THR A 140 0.15 22.62 -0.32
N ILE A 141 0.08 21.95 0.82
CA ILE A 141 -0.06 20.49 0.85
C ILE A 141 -1.30 20.06 0.06
N ALA A 142 -2.42 20.80 0.19
CA ALA A 142 -3.65 20.53 -0.56
C ALA A 142 -3.45 20.56 -2.08
N ALA A 143 -2.68 21.53 -2.60
CA ALA A 143 -2.38 21.60 -4.03
C ALA A 143 -1.54 20.41 -4.51
N VAL A 144 -0.57 19.96 -3.69
CA VAL A 144 0.27 18.80 -4.03
C VAL A 144 -0.54 17.51 -3.97
N ILE A 145 -1.44 17.35 -2.99
CA ILE A 145 -2.36 16.22 -2.90
C ILE A 145 -3.27 16.20 -4.14
N GLY A 146 -3.86 17.34 -4.53
CA GLY A 146 -4.71 17.42 -5.72
C GLY A 146 -3.96 17.01 -7.00
N GLN A 147 -2.73 17.50 -7.19
CA GLN A 147 -1.89 17.12 -8.33
C GLN A 147 -1.53 15.62 -8.30
N TRP A 148 -1.11 15.11 -7.14
CA TRP A 148 -0.80 13.70 -6.94
C TRP A 148 -2.00 12.80 -7.24
N THR A 149 -3.17 13.12 -6.70
CA THR A 149 -4.41 12.37 -6.94
C THR A 149 -4.80 12.38 -8.42
N GLY A 150 -4.72 13.53 -9.09
CA GLY A 150 -4.97 13.62 -10.53
C GLY A 150 -4.04 12.72 -11.34
N LEU A 151 -2.74 12.75 -11.06
CA LEU A 151 -1.74 11.91 -11.74
C LEU A 151 -1.95 10.43 -11.41
N LEU A 152 -2.26 10.09 -10.15
CA LEU A 152 -2.59 8.74 -9.74
C LEU A 152 -3.70 8.15 -10.63
N TYR A 153 -4.82 8.84 -10.79
CA TYR A 153 -5.93 8.32 -11.60
C TYR A 153 -5.62 8.29 -13.10
N ILE A 154 -4.91 9.26 -13.63
CA ILE A 154 -4.47 9.25 -15.04
C ILE A 154 -3.62 8.01 -15.31
N PHE A 155 -2.59 7.76 -14.51
CA PHE A 155 -1.74 6.58 -14.67
C PHE A 155 -2.44 5.27 -14.34
N THR A 156 -3.37 5.25 -13.38
CA THR A 156 -4.22 4.07 -13.11
C THR A 156 -5.00 3.66 -14.36
N ILE A 157 -5.62 4.61 -15.05
CA ILE A 157 -6.35 4.34 -16.30
C ILE A 157 -5.39 3.81 -17.36
N ILE A 158 -4.23 4.46 -17.56
CA ILE A 158 -3.23 4.04 -18.55
C ILE A 158 -2.76 2.61 -18.26
N PHE A 159 -2.38 2.31 -17.03
CA PHE A 159 -1.91 0.97 -16.64
C PHE A 159 -3.00 -0.08 -16.73
N SER A 160 -4.24 0.26 -16.38
CA SER A 160 -5.38 -0.65 -16.53
C SER A 160 -5.67 -0.99 -18.00
N ILE A 161 -5.60 -0.01 -18.89
CA ILE A 161 -5.78 -0.22 -20.34
C ILE A 161 -4.65 -1.12 -20.88
N ILE A 162 -3.39 -0.78 -20.60
CA ILE A 162 -2.24 -1.56 -21.06
C ILE A 162 -2.27 -2.97 -20.48
N GLY A 163 -2.50 -3.11 -19.16
CA GLY A 163 -2.58 -4.41 -18.49
C GLY A 163 -3.70 -5.28 -19.07
N SER A 164 -4.88 -4.70 -19.30
CA SER A 164 -6.01 -5.42 -19.91
C SER A 164 -5.71 -5.82 -21.36
N ALA A 165 -5.03 -4.99 -22.13
CA ALA A 165 -4.61 -5.35 -23.50
C ALA A 165 -3.60 -6.52 -23.49
N LEU A 166 -2.66 -6.54 -22.55
CA LEU A 166 -1.71 -7.64 -22.38
C LEU A 166 -2.40 -8.96 -21.98
N ILE A 167 -3.49 -8.89 -21.18
CA ILE A 167 -4.29 -10.06 -20.83
C ILE A 167 -4.90 -10.70 -22.09
N GLY A 168 -5.22 -9.92 -23.12
CA GLY A 168 -5.67 -10.43 -24.42
C GLY A 168 -4.67 -11.36 -25.10
N ILE A 169 -3.37 -11.23 -24.81
CA ILE A 169 -2.30 -12.12 -25.29
C ILE A 169 -2.19 -13.33 -24.37
N SER A 170 -2.07 -13.11 -23.08
CA SER A 170 -2.03 -14.09 -22.01
C SER A 170 -2.32 -13.41 -20.69
N TRP A 171 -3.08 -14.05 -19.80
CA TRP A 171 -3.30 -13.51 -18.46
C TRP A 171 -1.99 -13.28 -17.70
N ARG A 172 -0.97 -14.12 -17.93
CA ARG A 172 0.38 -13.97 -17.36
C ARG A 172 1.06 -12.68 -17.80
N ALA A 173 0.89 -12.28 -19.06
CA ALA A 173 1.48 -11.05 -19.60
C ALA A 173 0.92 -9.79 -18.92
N GLY A 174 -0.36 -9.79 -18.52
CA GLY A 174 -0.97 -8.70 -17.77
C GLY A 174 -0.25 -8.39 -16.46
N PHE A 175 0.27 -9.40 -15.77
CA PHE A 175 1.01 -9.26 -14.51
C PHE A 175 2.49 -8.89 -14.68
N ILE A 176 3.01 -8.77 -15.91
CA ILE A 176 4.40 -8.31 -16.18
C ILE A 176 4.47 -6.78 -16.23
N LEU A 177 3.38 -6.09 -16.54
CA LEU A 177 3.36 -4.62 -16.64
C LEU A 177 3.85 -3.95 -15.36
N ILE A 178 3.28 -4.30 -14.21
CA ILE A 178 3.61 -3.68 -12.94
C ILE A 178 5.07 -3.91 -12.55
N PRO A 179 5.65 -5.13 -12.62
CA PRO A 179 7.08 -5.35 -12.45
C PRO A 179 7.97 -4.46 -13.32
N VAL A 180 7.63 -4.28 -14.58
CA VAL A 180 8.40 -3.41 -15.49
C VAL A 180 8.36 -1.95 -15.00
N VAL A 181 7.19 -1.44 -14.63
CA VAL A 181 7.05 -0.09 -14.06
C VAL A 181 7.85 0.01 -12.76
N CYS A 182 7.77 -0.97 -11.87
CA CYS A 182 8.52 -0.98 -10.61
C CYS A 182 10.04 -0.94 -10.86
N LEU A 183 10.55 -1.71 -11.81
CA LEU A 183 11.98 -1.70 -12.16
C LEU A 183 12.43 -0.32 -12.67
N ILE A 184 11.63 0.33 -13.52
CA ILE A 184 11.90 1.69 -13.97
C ILE A 184 11.91 2.64 -12.78
N MET A 185 10.92 2.54 -11.89
CA MET A 185 10.81 3.41 -10.73
C MET A 185 11.93 3.18 -9.71
N MET A 186 12.49 1.97 -9.58
CA MET A 186 13.67 1.71 -8.76
C MET A 186 14.89 2.54 -9.20
N LEU A 187 15.01 2.86 -10.49
CA LEU A 187 16.07 3.72 -11.03
C LEU A 187 15.77 5.22 -10.89
N VAL A 188 14.48 5.58 -10.92
CA VAL A 188 14.01 6.97 -10.91
C VAL A 188 13.90 7.52 -9.48
N VAL A 189 13.32 6.76 -8.55
CA VAL A 189 13.05 7.16 -7.16
C VAL A 189 14.27 7.71 -6.43
N PRO A 190 15.46 7.06 -6.45
CA PRO A 190 16.64 7.57 -5.75
C PRO A 190 17.13 8.92 -6.25
N LYS A 191 16.83 9.26 -7.51
CA LYS A 191 17.25 10.50 -8.17
C LYS A 191 16.27 11.65 -7.98
N THR A 192 14.99 11.34 -7.76
CA THR A 192 13.89 12.32 -7.79
C THR A 192 13.23 12.59 -6.43
N LEU A 193 13.25 11.59 -5.53
CA LEU A 193 12.65 11.77 -4.21
C LEU A 193 13.71 12.03 -3.13
N PRO A 194 13.43 12.97 -2.19
CA PRO A 194 14.33 13.24 -1.09
C PRO A 194 14.43 12.08 -0.11
N GLU A 195 15.53 12.01 0.63
CA GLU A 195 15.54 11.25 1.86
C GLU A 195 14.78 12.04 2.94
N THR A 196 13.88 11.37 3.62
CA THR A 196 13.17 11.96 4.75
C THR A 196 13.92 11.71 6.05
N PRO A 197 13.94 12.69 6.96
CA PRO A 197 14.52 12.51 8.28
C PRO A 197 13.85 11.35 9.01
N ARG A 198 14.65 10.49 9.62
CA ARG A 198 14.15 9.43 10.48
C ARG A 198 13.67 10.03 11.78
N ARG A 199 12.44 9.81 12.13
CA ARG A 199 11.89 10.22 13.42
C ARG A 199 12.26 9.17 14.46
N GLY A 200 13.29 9.46 15.26
CA GLY A 200 13.64 8.96 16.58
C GLY A 200 13.40 7.50 16.98
N SER A 201 13.98 7.15 18.11
CA SER A 201 14.12 5.81 18.69
C SER A 201 12.92 5.33 19.52
N SER A 202 11.68 5.76 19.25
CA SER A 202 10.55 5.15 19.97
C SER A 202 10.44 3.65 19.62
N LYS A 203 10.20 2.80 20.59
CA LYS A 203 10.08 1.35 20.36
C LYS A 203 8.94 1.06 19.37
N PHE A 204 9.16 0.16 18.41
CA PHE A 204 8.13 -0.21 17.43
C PHE A 204 7.02 -0.96 18.14
N ASP A 205 5.80 -0.48 18.05
CA ASP A 205 4.64 -1.20 18.59
C ASP A 205 4.27 -2.37 17.66
N PHE A 206 5.16 -3.39 17.69
CA PHE A 206 4.95 -4.59 16.88
C PHE A 206 3.65 -5.29 17.25
N LEU A 207 3.30 -5.32 18.54
CA LEU A 207 2.08 -6.00 19.02
C LEU A 207 0.82 -5.24 18.57
N GLY A 208 0.77 -3.92 18.74
CA GLY A 208 -0.36 -3.11 18.28
C GLY A 208 -0.55 -3.21 16.79
N LEU A 209 0.51 -3.00 16.00
CA LEU A 209 0.42 -3.06 14.54
C LEU A 209 0.10 -4.46 14.01
N SER A 210 0.59 -5.54 14.66
CA SER A 210 0.25 -6.91 14.27
C SER A 210 -1.20 -7.27 14.58
N THR A 211 -1.72 -6.84 15.73
CA THR A 211 -3.13 -7.07 16.10
C THR A 211 -4.07 -6.28 15.20
N LEU A 212 -3.72 -5.04 14.85
CA LEU A 212 -4.47 -4.24 13.89
C LEU A 212 -4.49 -4.92 12.51
N GLY A 213 -3.31 -5.26 11.96
CA GLY A 213 -3.20 -5.88 10.64
C GLY A 213 -3.95 -7.21 10.56
N LEU A 214 -3.77 -8.09 11.53
CA LEU A 214 -4.46 -9.38 11.57
C LEU A 214 -5.97 -9.21 11.76
N GLY A 215 -6.39 -8.29 12.62
CA GLY A 215 -7.80 -7.97 12.82
C GLY A 215 -8.46 -7.47 11.55
N MET A 216 -7.82 -6.55 10.83
CA MET A 216 -8.32 -6.05 9.54
C MET A 216 -8.41 -7.16 8.49
N VAL A 217 -7.36 -7.99 8.34
CA VAL A 217 -7.41 -9.14 7.39
C VAL A 217 -8.61 -10.02 7.70
N LEU A 218 -8.79 -10.43 8.95
CA LEU A 218 -9.86 -11.35 9.32
C LEU A 218 -11.25 -10.76 9.09
N VAL A 219 -11.47 -9.49 9.43
CA VAL A 219 -12.75 -8.80 9.14
C VAL A 219 -13.00 -8.71 7.65
N LEU A 220 -11.99 -8.32 6.86
CA LEU A 220 -12.13 -8.18 5.41
C LEU A 220 -12.33 -9.54 4.72
N VAL A 221 -11.68 -10.61 5.20
CA VAL A 221 -11.95 -11.99 4.74
C VAL A 221 -13.39 -12.38 5.08
N ALA A 222 -13.88 -12.07 6.28
CA ALA A 222 -15.28 -12.31 6.63
C ALA A 222 -16.22 -11.55 5.69
N VAL A 223 -15.98 -10.27 5.42
CA VAL A 223 -16.80 -9.47 4.48
C VAL A 223 -16.78 -10.08 3.07
N SER A 224 -15.63 -10.57 2.59
CA SER A 224 -15.53 -11.28 1.31
C SER A 224 -16.33 -12.57 1.29
N LEU A 225 -16.35 -13.31 2.39
CA LEU A 225 -17.15 -14.54 2.52
C LEU A 225 -18.64 -14.27 2.68
N ALA A 226 -19.04 -13.11 3.22
CA ALA A 226 -20.43 -12.71 3.35
C ALA A 226 -21.16 -12.66 1.99
N ALA A 227 -20.45 -12.28 0.93
CA ALA A 227 -21.00 -12.23 -0.42
C ALA A 227 -21.35 -13.61 -0.98
N THR A 228 -20.77 -14.71 -0.45
CA THR A 228 -20.95 -16.07 -0.99
C THR A 228 -21.64 -17.01 -0.01
N SER A 229 -21.47 -16.86 1.30
CA SER A 229 -22.00 -17.78 2.31
C SER A 229 -22.04 -17.19 3.72
N LEU A 230 -23.09 -16.49 4.07
CA LEU A 230 -23.35 -16.01 5.43
C LEU A 230 -23.52 -17.16 6.44
N GLY A 231 -23.91 -18.34 5.99
CA GLY A 231 -24.07 -19.53 6.83
C GLY A 231 -22.77 -20.30 7.10
N SER A 232 -21.66 -19.92 6.49
CA SER A 232 -20.39 -20.62 6.70
C SER A 232 -19.83 -20.41 8.10
N PRO A 233 -19.44 -21.46 8.82
CA PRO A 233 -18.72 -21.31 10.09
C PRO A 233 -17.46 -20.45 9.96
N THR A 234 -16.75 -20.54 8.84
CA THR A 234 -15.54 -19.75 8.55
C THR A 234 -15.83 -18.25 8.54
N PHE A 235 -16.98 -17.81 8.02
CA PHE A 235 -17.41 -16.41 8.08
C PHE A 235 -17.46 -15.90 9.53
N TRP A 236 -18.17 -16.61 10.40
CA TRP A 236 -18.34 -16.21 11.80
C TRP A 236 -17.04 -16.27 12.58
N ILE A 237 -16.22 -17.29 12.36
CA ILE A 237 -14.90 -17.44 13.01
C ILE A 237 -14.01 -16.25 12.63
N CYS A 238 -13.89 -15.92 11.35
CA CYS A 238 -13.08 -14.79 10.89
C CYS A 238 -13.62 -13.47 11.43
N LEU A 239 -14.93 -13.26 11.42
CA LEU A 239 -15.55 -12.03 11.92
C LEU A 239 -15.33 -11.84 13.42
N ILE A 240 -15.60 -12.86 14.22
CA ILE A 240 -15.47 -12.79 15.69
C ILE A 240 -14.00 -12.60 16.09
N ILE A 241 -13.08 -13.40 15.54
CA ILE A 241 -11.65 -13.26 15.85
C ILE A 241 -11.13 -11.92 15.37
N GLY A 242 -11.54 -11.47 14.19
CA GLY A 242 -11.16 -10.16 13.66
C GLY A 242 -11.60 -9.01 14.57
N ILE A 243 -12.84 -9.01 15.03
CA ILE A 243 -13.36 -8.01 15.99
C ILE A 243 -12.60 -8.06 17.31
N ILE A 244 -12.33 -9.27 17.84
CA ILE A 244 -11.53 -9.45 19.06
C ILE A 244 -10.13 -8.85 18.87
N MET A 245 -9.45 -9.10 17.74
CA MET A 245 -8.12 -8.56 17.46
C MET A 245 -8.12 -7.04 17.37
N LEU A 246 -9.14 -6.44 16.74
CA LEU A 246 -9.30 -4.97 16.70
C LEU A 246 -9.59 -4.39 18.09
N GLY A 247 -10.37 -5.08 18.92
CA GLY A 247 -10.58 -4.70 20.31
C GLY A 247 -9.29 -4.78 21.14
N LEU A 248 -8.50 -5.85 20.95
CA LEU A 248 -7.21 -6.03 21.59
C LEU A 248 -6.21 -4.93 21.14
N PHE A 249 -6.17 -4.61 19.85
CA PHE A 249 -5.41 -3.46 19.34
C PHE A 249 -5.77 -2.18 20.10
N ALA A 250 -7.06 -1.85 20.22
CA ALA A 250 -7.50 -0.65 20.93
C ALA A 250 -7.07 -0.60 22.40
N VAL A 251 -7.02 -1.77 23.08
CA VAL A 251 -6.54 -1.88 24.47
C VAL A 251 -5.02 -1.73 24.55
N ILE A 252 -4.28 -2.37 23.64
CA ILE A 252 -2.81 -2.27 23.58
C ILE A 252 -2.40 -0.82 23.32
N GLU A 253 -3.03 -0.18 22.31
CA GLU A 253 -2.71 1.19 21.89
C GLU A 253 -2.96 2.20 23.00
N LYS A 254 -4.05 2.04 23.79
CA LYS A 254 -4.31 2.89 24.96
C LYS A 254 -3.27 2.75 26.08
N LYS A 255 -2.62 1.58 26.19
CA LYS A 255 -1.64 1.29 27.24
C LYS A 255 -0.19 1.51 26.77
N SER A 256 0.03 1.59 25.48
CA SER A 256 1.36 1.73 24.88
C SER A 256 1.87 3.16 25.05
N PRO A 257 3.03 3.37 25.70
CA PRO A 257 3.67 4.69 25.74
C PRO A 257 4.21 5.14 24.37
N ASN A 258 4.24 4.22 23.40
CA ASN A 258 4.71 4.45 22.03
C ASN A 258 3.61 4.14 21.02
N ALA A 259 2.36 4.54 21.33
CA ALA A 259 1.20 4.34 20.47
C ALA A 259 1.50 4.70 19.01
N ALA A 260 1.27 3.76 18.10
CA ALA A 260 1.46 3.99 16.66
C ALA A 260 0.33 4.86 16.09
N PHE A 261 -0.85 4.80 16.72
CA PHE A 261 -2.04 5.52 16.30
C PHE A 261 -2.70 6.22 17.51
N PRO A 262 -2.70 7.56 17.55
CA PRO A 262 -3.31 8.29 18.67
C PRO A 262 -4.85 8.14 18.64
N ILE A 263 -5.38 7.15 19.36
CA ILE A 263 -6.84 6.86 19.45
C ILE A 263 -7.62 8.10 19.91
N GLU A 264 -6.96 9.05 20.55
CA GLU A 264 -7.55 10.32 20.96
C GLU A 264 -8.09 11.17 19.81
N LEU A 265 -7.59 10.97 18.59
CA LEU A 265 -8.11 11.63 17.39
C LEU A 265 -9.58 11.30 17.13
N PHE A 266 -10.04 10.10 17.49
CA PHE A 266 -11.46 9.73 17.36
C PHE A 266 -12.39 10.46 18.35
N LYS A 267 -11.84 11.15 19.35
CA LYS A 267 -12.62 12.03 20.22
C LYS A 267 -12.92 13.38 19.56
N SER A 268 -12.20 13.73 18.49
CA SER A 268 -12.44 14.97 17.74
C SER A 268 -13.58 14.77 16.74
N PRO A 269 -14.68 15.53 16.86
CA PRO A 269 -15.80 15.43 15.92
C PRO A 269 -15.39 15.79 14.48
N VAL A 270 -14.40 16.67 14.33
CA VAL A 270 -13.86 17.06 13.02
C VAL A 270 -13.12 15.87 12.36
N PHE A 271 -12.36 15.11 13.15
CA PHE A 271 -11.66 13.92 12.65
C PHE A 271 -12.66 12.82 12.26
N VAL A 272 -13.66 12.58 13.12
CA VAL A 272 -14.72 11.58 12.84
C VAL A 272 -15.52 11.96 11.59
N ALA A 273 -15.87 13.23 11.42
CA ALA A 273 -16.57 13.71 10.23
C ALA A 273 -15.72 13.64 8.94
N ALA A 274 -14.40 13.66 9.05
CA ALA A 274 -13.50 13.53 7.90
C ALA A 274 -13.26 12.06 7.49
N VAL A 275 -13.52 11.10 8.39
CA VAL A 275 -13.30 9.66 8.18
C VAL A 275 -14.58 8.94 7.74
N LEU A 276 -15.77 9.47 8.12
CA LEU A 276 -17.08 8.97 7.70
C LEU A 276 -17.52 9.56 6.37
#